data_72296af6ebaa8409ada36dda7b93fa2a
#
_entry.id   72296af6ebaa8409ada36dda7b93fa2a
#
_cell.length_a   1.000
_cell.length_b   1.000
_cell.length_c   1.000
_cell.angle_alpha   90.00
_cell.angle_beta   90.00
_cell.angle_gamma   90.00
#
_symmetry.space_group_name_H-M   'P 1'
#
loop_
_entity.id
_entity.type
_entity.pdbx_description
1 polymer ?
#
loop_
_entity_poly.entity_id
_entity_poly.type
_entity_poly.pdbx_seq_one_letter_code
_entity_poly.pdbx_strand_id
1 'polypeptide(L)'
;MDLNRIHYFFKAVEYKNFTQAANACHIGQTTMSKYIAVLEQELQTQLFIREHRTLTLTKQGKQFYEGMKNIYASYQTLCQNIQQTNTLHIGMKTTDFTDFEILESFEKKYPHLSISYSYLEENELMEGLKAHQLDALISPSMLSFYKNNPIETTTLSKENVSLVCSKELIHKYHTIEKVMQSVPYITKATDQNYHQLCKDELYKIYRTTFNKVEYVKEFPKQLLLLNLSRGFSILPTKEVENRDQFYLEDISK
;
A
#
# COMPACT_ATOMS: atom_id res chain seq x y z
N MET A 1 -3.20 2.03 33.06
CA MET A 1 -2.26 1.45 32.07
C MET A 1 -1.26 2.54 31.68
N ASP A 2 0.05 2.26 31.69
CA ASP A 2 1.13 3.23 31.44
C ASP A 2 1.68 2.99 30.02
N LEU A 3 1.86 4.04 29.24
CA LEU A 3 2.38 3.98 27.87
C LEU A 3 3.81 3.39 27.78
N ASN A 4 4.64 3.59 28.82
CA ASN A 4 5.95 2.97 28.86
C ASN A 4 5.86 1.43 28.90
N ARG A 5 4.86 0.86 29.59
CA ARG A 5 4.66 -0.59 29.63
C ARG A 5 4.23 -1.13 28.25
N ILE A 6 3.45 -0.37 27.52
CA ILE A 6 3.08 -0.70 26.14
C ILE A 6 4.32 -0.65 25.24
N HIS A 7 5.17 0.37 25.37
CA HIS A 7 6.45 0.46 24.68
C HIS A 7 7.31 -0.78 24.92
N TYR A 8 7.48 -1.16 26.18
CA TYR A 8 8.29 -2.34 26.56
C TYR A 8 7.66 -3.65 26.07
N PHE A 9 6.34 -3.74 26.01
CA PHE A 9 5.65 -4.87 25.42
C PHE A 9 5.96 -5.00 23.93
N PHE A 10 5.86 -3.91 23.14
CA PHE A 10 6.21 -3.92 21.72
C PHE A 10 7.68 -4.28 21.49
N LYS A 11 8.60 -3.75 22.28
CA LYS A 11 10.02 -4.10 22.21
C LYS A 11 10.27 -5.57 22.55
N ALA A 12 9.57 -6.13 23.53
CA ALA A 12 9.67 -7.55 23.87
C ALA A 12 9.15 -8.45 22.73
N VAL A 13 8.10 -8.04 22.02
CA VAL A 13 7.60 -8.74 20.81
C VAL A 13 8.60 -8.68 19.66
N GLU A 14 9.17 -7.50 19.40
CA GLU A 14 10.17 -7.27 18.34
C GLU A 14 11.42 -8.14 18.51
N TYR A 15 12.01 -8.10 19.69
CA TYR A 15 13.27 -8.80 19.96
C TYR A 15 13.11 -10.27 20.37
N LYS A 16 11.91 -10.73 20.68
CA LYS A 16 11.60 -12.10 21.17
C LYS A 16 12.51 -12.55 22.30
N ASN A 17 13.06 -11.62 23.05
CA ASN A 17 14.00 -11.83 24.14
C ASN A 17 14.02 -10.61 25.08
N PHE A 18 13.74 -10.83 26.38
CA PHE A 18 13.69 -9.74 27.35
C PHE A 18 15.02 -9.02 27.54
N THR A 19 16.16 -9.74 27.47
CA THR A 19 17.47 -9.13 27.62
C THR A 19 17.81 -8.22 26.47
N GLN A 20 17.56 -8.67 25.24
CA GLN A 20 17.77 -7.83 24.01
C GLN A 20 16.82 -6.64 23.99
N ALA A 21 15.54 -6.84 24.32
CA ALA A 21 14.56 -5.77 24.40
C ALA A 21 14.94 -4.73 25.48
N ALA A 22 15.40 -5.18 26.63
CA ALA A 22 15.85 -4.31 27.71
C ALA A 22 17.06 -3.47 27.31
N ASN A 23 18.06 -4.10 26.67
CA ASN A 23 19.23 -3.39 26.15
C ASN A 23 18.85 -2.32 25.13
N ALA A 24 17.92 -2.64 24.21
CA ALA A 24 17.41 -1.68 23.23
C ALA A 24 16.65 -0.50 23.86
N CYS A 25 16.09 -0.71 25.06
CA CYS A 25 15.42 0.33 25.84
C CYS A 25 16.33 1.00 26.89
N HIS A 26 17.60 0.66 26.95
CA HIS A 26 18.57 1.17 27.95
C HIS A 26 18.13 0.94 29.40
N ILE A 27 17.50 -0.20 29.70
CA ILE A 27 17.06 -0.61 31.04
C ILE A 27 17.58 -2.00 31.41
N GLY A 28 17.52 -2.35 32.71
CA GLY A 28 17.85 -3.69 33.16
C GLY A 28 16.78 -4.73 32.75
N GLN A 29 17.20 -5.97 32.49
CA GLN A 29 16.29 -7.07 32.16
C GLN A 29 15.24 -7.34 33.25
N THR A 30 15.63 -7.22 34.53
CA THR A 30 14.71 -7.33 35.67
C THR A 30 13.63 -6.25 35.65
N THR A 31 13.99 -5.04 35.26
CA THR A 31 13.05 -3.90 35.08
C THR A 31 12.08 -4.18 33.94
N MET A 32 12.58 -4.64 32.80
CA MET A 32 11.74 -5.04 31.65
C MET A 32 10.71 -6.11 32.05
N SER A 33 11.19 -7.19 32.70
CA SER A 33 10.31 -8.27 33.18
C SER A 33 9.26 -7.79 34.19
N LYS A 34 9.61 -6.84 35.06
CA LYS A 34 8.70 -6.26 36.05
C LYS A 34 7.60 -5.45 35.36
N TYR A 35 7.93 -4.61 34.33
CA TYR A 35 6.96 -3.84 33.61
C TYR A 35 5.96 -4.72 32.82
N ILE A 36 6.48 -5.81 32.22
CA ILE A 36 5.59 -6.77 31.52
C ILE A 36 4.69 -7.50 32.53
N ALA A 37 5.23 -7.96 33.68
CA ALA A 37 4.43 -8.62 34.71
C ALA A 37 3.29 -7.69 35.24
N VAL A 38 3.58 -6.40 35.44
CA VAL A 38 2.55 -5.43 35.87
C VAL A 38 1.51 -5.23 34.78
N LEU A 39 1.90 -5.18 33.50
CA LEU A 39 0.95 -5.07 32.39
C LEU A 39 0.05 -6.33 32.33
N GLU A 40 0.63 -7.53 32.46
CA GLU A 40 -0.10 -8.80 32.52
C GLU A 40 -1.09 -8.84 33.70
N GLN A 41 -0.67 -8.31 34.85
CA GLN A 41 -1.52 -8.20 36.04
C GLN A 41 -2.69 -7.21 35.84
N GLU A 42 -2.45 -6.03 35.23
CA GLU A 42 -3.49 -5.06 34.91
C GLU A 42 -4.53 -5.61 33.93
N LEU A 43 -4.08 -6.42 32.97
CA LEU A 43 -4.94 -7.07 31.98
C LEU A 43 -5.53 -8.40 32.47
N GLN A 44 -5.15 -8.86 33.67
CA GLN A 44 -5.55 -10.13 34.27
C GLN A 44 -5.30 -11.34 33.34
N THR A 45 -4.28 -11.27 32.51
CA THR A 45 -3.91 -12.33 31.58
C THR A 45 -2.43 -12.32 31.24
N GLN A 46 -1.88 -13.50 30.92
CA GLN A 46 -0.52 -13.58 30.41
C GLN A 46 -0.47 -13.23 28.94
N LEU A 47 0.48 -12.38 28.57
CA LEU A 47 0.72 -11.97 27.19
C LEU A 47 1.85 -12.76 26.54
N PHE A 48 2.79 -13.29 27.35
CA PHE A 48 3.93 -14.05 26.87
C PHE A 48 4.02 -15.46 27.46
N ILE A 49 4.46 -16.40 26.62
CA ILE A 49 4.91 -17.71 26.99
C ILE A 49 6.44 -17.64 27.10
N ARG A 50 6.98 -18.05 28.27
CA ARG A 50 8.41 -18.01 28.60
C ARG A 50 8.96 -19.44 28.58
N GLU A 51 9.50 -19.87 27.43
CA GLU A 51 10.09 -21.19 27.27
C GLU A 51 11.61 -21.08 27.08
N HIS A 52 12.37 -21.66 28.02
CA HIS A 52 13.85 -21.78 28.08
C HIS A 52 14.68 -20.62 27.52
N ARG A 53 14.59 -20.27 26.21
CA ARG A 53 15.36 -19.20 25.56
C ARG A 53 14.52 -18.37 24.57
N THR A 54 13.26 -18.69 24.41
CA THR A 54 12.36 -18.00 23.46
C THR A 54 11.20 -17.36 24.19
N LEU A 55 10.86 -16.17 23.71
CA LEU A 55 9.72 -15.41 24.19
C LEU A 55 8.70 -15.39 23.04
N THR A 56 7.52 -15.98 23.28
CA THR A 56 6.43 -16.03 22.30
C THR A 56 5.15 -15.46 22.88
N LEU A 57 4.29 -14.92 22.02
CA LEU A 57 3.00 -14.39 22.46
C LEU A 57 1.99 -15.51 22.74
N THR A 58 1.21 -15.37 23.81
CA THR A 58 -0.02 -16.14 24.02
C THR A 58 -1.08 -15.74 22.96
N LYS A 59 -2.21 -16.45 22.94
CA LYS A 59 -3.37 -16.04 22.12
C LYS A 59 -3.85 -14.63 22.49
N GLN A 60 -3.93 -14.34 23.78
CA GLN A 60 -4.31 -13.02 24.32
C GLN A 60 -3.25 -11.96 24.01
N GLY A 61 -1.95 -12.35 24.10
CA GLY A 61 -0.84 -11.47 23.70
C GLY A 61 -0.90 -11.07 22.24
N LYS A 62 -1.23 -12.00 21.34
CA LYS A 62 -1.44 -11.69 19.91
C LYS A 62 -2.62 -10.74 19.70
N GLN A 63 -3.74 -11.01 20.36
CA GLN A 63 -4.92 -10.16 20.30
C GLN A 63 -4.63 -8.75 20.80
N PHE A 64 -3.90 -8.64 21.91
CA PHE A 64 -3.48 -7.34 22.47
C PHE A 64 -2.53 -6.61 21.53
N TYR A 65 -1.56 -7.31 20.94
CA TYR A 65 -0.60 -6.76 19.98
C TYR A 65 -1.32 -6.16 18.77
N GLU A 66 -2.20 -6.93 18.13
CA GLU A 66 -2.95 -6.45 16.95
C GLU A 66 -3.88 -5.27 17.29
N GLY A 67 -4.57 -5.33 18.43
CA GLY A 67 -5.45 -4.24 18.86
C GLY A 67 -4.71 -2.95 19.23
N MET A 68 -3.48 -3.06 19.75
CA MET A 68 -2.68 -1.92 20.19
C MET A 68 -1.75 -1.38 19.09
N LYS A 69 -1.49 -2.13 18.01
CA LYS A 69 -0.52 -1.78 16.97
C LYS A 69 -0.75 -0.38 16.42
N ASN A 70 -1.96 -0.09 15.97
CA ASN A 70 -2.29 1.21 15.37
C ASN A 70 -2.32 2.35 16.41
N ILE A 71 -2.81 2.08 17.60
CA ILE A 71 -2.86 3.05 18.71
C ILE A 71 -1.43 3.45 19.10
N TYR A 72 -0.55 2.46 19.26
CA TYR A 72 0.83 2.70 19.64
C TYR A 72 1.63 3.41 18.55
N ALA A 73 1.42 3.04 17.28
CA ALA A 73 2.00 3.73 16.13
C ALA A 73 1.56 5.20 16.06
N SER A 74 0.25 5.48 16.23
CA SER A 74 -0.27 6.85 16.28
C SER A 74 0.33 7.67 17.43
N TYR A 75 0.49 7.06 18.59
CA TYR A 75 1.16 7.71 19.72
C TYR A 75 2.62 8.07 19.42
N GLN A 76 3.38 7.14 18.83
CA GLN A 76 4.77 7.40 18.43
C GLN A 76 4.87 8.53 17.42
N THR A 77 4.02 8.52 16.40
CA THR A 77 3.94 9.58 15.39
C THR A 77 3.61 10.94 16.02
N LEU A 78 2.63 10.98 16.93
CA LEU A 78 2.30 12.21 17.64
C LEU A 78 3.50 12.77 18.42
N CYS A 79 4.24 11.91 19.13
CA CYS A 79 5.45 12.30 19.85
C CYS A 79 6.55 12.83 18.91
N GLN A 80 6.71 12.21 17.74
CA GLN A 80 7.67 12.66 16.71
C GLN A 80 7.24 14.00 16.10
N ASN A 81 5.97 14.16 15.76
CA ASN A 81 5.44 15.39 15.15
C ASN A 81 5.54 16.60 16.08
N ILE A 82 5.37 16.40 17.40
CA ILE A 82 5.60 17.47 18.39
C ILE A 82 7.06 17.91 18.43
N GLN A 83 7.99 17.00 18.14
CA GLN A 83 9.43 17.28 18.12
C GLN A 83 9.93 17.78 16.74
N GLN A 84 9.25 17.42 15.64
CA GLN A 84 9.60 17.76 14.26
C GLN A 84 8.51 18.64 13.65
N THR A 85 8.52 19.91 13.96
CA THR A 85 7.41 20.84 13.69
C THR A 85 7.13 21.13 12.20
N ASN A 86 7.86 20.60 11.22
CA ASN A 86 7.69 21.00 9.81
C ASN A 86 7.92 19.87 8.78
N THR A 87 7.79 18.59 9.13
CA THR A 87 7.94 17.51 8.15
C THR A 87 6.58 16.95 7.75
N LEU A 88 6.29 16.96 6.46
CA LEU A 88 5.11 16.36 5.86
C LEU A 88 5.46 14.94 5.36
N HIS A 89 4.78 13.93 5.86
CA HIS A 89 5.00 12.53 5.46
C HIS A 89 3.98 12.13 4.40
N ILE A 90 4.44 11.89 3.17
CA ILE A 90 3.60 11.52 2.04
C ILE A 90 3.86 10.06 1.65
N GLY A 91 2.81 9.27 1.65
CA GLY A 91 2.82 7.89 1.12
C GLY A 91 2.47 7.86 -0.36
N MET A 92 3.18 7.04 -1.14
CA MET A 92 2.97 6.88 -2.58
C MET A 92 2.94 5.40 -2.95
N LYS A 93 2.04 5.01 -3.87
CA LYS A 93 1.96 3.64 -4.38
C LYS A 93 2.84 3.40 -5.59
N THR A 94 2.97 4.38 -6.45
CA THR A 94 3.72 4.26 -7.71
C THR A 94 4.62 5.46 -7.92
N THR A 95 5.75 5.22 -8.59
CA THR A 95 6.62 6.25 -9.13
C THR A 95 6.07 6.73 -10.47
N ASP A 96 4.90 7.35 -10.49
CA ASP A 96 4.40 7.93 -11.73
C ASP A 96 5.05 9.30 -11.97
N PHE A 97 5.52 9.57 -13.20
CA PHE A 97 6.19 10.83 -13.54
C PHE A 97 5.33 12.07 -13.26
N THR A 98 4.01 11.91 -13.32
CA THR A 98 3.06 13.00 -13.02
C THR A 98 3.15 13.47 -11.57
N ASP A 99 3.43 12.55 -10.66
CA ASP A 99 3.54 12.86 -9.24
C ASP A 99 4.77 13.71 -8.94
N PHE A 100 5.88 13.51 -9.68
CA PHE A 100 7.09 14.31 -9.49
C PHE A 100 6.90 15.79 -9.82
N GLU A 101 6.20 16.13 -10.91
CA GLU A 101 5.95 17.53 -11.28
C GLU A 101 5.10 18.26 -10.22
N ILE A 102 4.08 17.57 -9.70
CA ILE A 102 3.22 18.10 -8.64
C ILE A 102 4.03 18.32 -7.36
N LEU A 103 4.83 17.34 -6.96
CA LEU A 103 5.65 17.39 -5.75
C LEU A 103 6.73 18.46 -5.88
N GLU A 104 7.43 18.56 -7.01
CA GLU A 104 8.42 19.59 -7.27
C GLU A 104 7.81 20.99 -7.21
N SER A 105 6.63 21.18 -7.79
CA SER A 105 5.90 22.45 -7.71
C SER A 105 5.50 22.80 -6.28
N PHE A 106 5.11 21.80 -5.50
CA PHE A 106 4.74 21.95 -4.10
C PHE A 106 5.96 22.35 -3.25
N GLU A 107 7.09 21.66 -3.39
CA GLU A 107 8.34 21.97 -2.67
C GLU A 107 8.85 23.38 -2.99
N LYS A 108 8.81 23.77 -4.28
CA LYS A 108 9.18 25.14 -4.69
C LYS A 108 8.27 26.20 -4.07
N LYS A 109 6.99 25.91 -3.90
CA LYS A 109 6.03 26.83 -3.31
C LYS A 109 6.14 26.94 -1.79
N TYR A 110 6.55 25.87 -1.12
CA TYR A 110 6.62 25.77 0.34
C TYR A 110 8.01 25.33 0.83
N PRO A 111 9.08 26.11 0.57
CA PRO A 111 10.47 25.70 0.84
C PRO A 111 10.81 25.58 2.34
N HIS A 112 9.91 26.01 3.22
CA HIS A 112 10.05 25.90 4.67
C HIS A 112 9.52 24.57 5.22
N LEU A 113 8.82 23.77 4.40
CA LEU A 113 8.37 22.43 4.77
C LEU A 113 9.43 21.40 4.38
N SER A 114 9.75 20.52 5.29
CA SER A 114 10.47 19.29 4.97
C SER A 114 9.47 18.23 4.52
N ILE A 115 9.75 17.51 3.43
CA ILE A 115 8.86 16.45 2.93
C ILE A 115 9.60 15.12 2.98
N SER A 116 8.93 14.12 3.53
CA SER A 116 9.39 12.73 3.56
C SER A 116 8.47 11.88 2.68
N TYR A 117 9.03 11.13 1.75
CA TYR A 117 8.30 10.27 0.85
C TYR A 117 8.49 8.80 1.21
N SER A 118 7.40 8.03 1.25
CA SER A 118 7.41 6.60 1.49
C SER A 118 6.67 5.88 0.38
N TYR A 119 7.32 4.86 -0.23
CA TYR A 119 6.70 3.99 -1.23
C TYR A 119 6.21 2.72 -0.54
N LEU A 120 4.91 2.53 -0.51
CA LEU A 120 4.25 1.46 0.25
C LEU A 120 3.18 0.77 -0.59
N GLU A 121 2.84 -0.44 -0.22
CA GLU A 121 1.68 -1.14 -0.78
C GLU A 121 0.37 -0.50 -0.28
N GLU A 122 -0.72 -0.69 -1.01
CA GLU A 122 -1.99 0.01 -0.78
C GLU A 122 -2.55 -0.19 0.64
N ASN A 123 -2.45 -1.40 1.18
CA ASN A 123 -2.90 -1.67 2.55
C ASN A 123 -2.03 -0.93 3.59
N GLU A 124 -0.72 -0.86 3.37
CA GLU A 124 0.23 -0.17 4.24
C GLU A 124 0.02 1.36 4.19
N LEU A 125 -0.29 1.91 3.01
CA LEU A 125 -0.64 3.32 2.84
C LEU A 125 -1.87 3.69 3.68
N MET A 126 -2.92 2.87 3.60
CA MET A 126 -4.16 3.10 4.35
C MET A 126 -3.98 2.93 5.86
N GLU A 127 -3.21 1.93 6.29
CA GLU A 127 -2.86 1.75 7.70
C GLU A 127 -2.02 2.92 8.20
N GLY A 128 -1.02 3.36 7.44
CA GLY A 128 -0.17 4.50 7.76
C GLY A 128 -0.95 5.80 7.90
N LEU A 129 -1.91 6.07 7.01
CA LEU A 129 -2.77 7.25 7.10
C LEU A 129 -3.70 7.19 8.32
N LYS A 130 -4.33 6.04 8.58
CA LYS A 130 -5.18 5.83 9.78
C LYS A 130 -4.40 5.91 11.09
N ALA A 131 -3.16 5.50 11.07
CA ALA A 131 -2.25 5.55 12.23
C ALA A 131 -1.55 6.91 12.38
N HIS A 132 -1.88 7.90 11.54
CA HIS A 132 -1.22 9.21 11.49
C HIS A 132 0.31 9.13 11.31
N GLN A 133 0.79 8.06 10.66
CA GLN A 133 2.19 7.92 10.22
C GLN A 133 2.43 8.61 8.88
N LEU A 134 1.37 8.80 8.11
CA LEU A 134 1.33 9.59 6.89
C LEU A 134 0.34 10.74 7.09
N ASP A 135 0.71 11.92 6.62
CA ASP A 135 -0.15 13.10 6.59
C ASP A 135 -1.03 13.11 5.34
N ALA A 136 -0.50 12.57 4.25
CA ALA A 136 -1.21 12.42 2.99
C ALA A 136 -0.76 11.16 2.25
N LEU A 137 -1.57 10.70 1.32
CA LEU A 137 -1.18 9.69 0.35
C LEU A 137 -1.55 10.13 -1.06
N ILE A 138 -0.69 9.77 -2.02
CA ILE A 138 -0.94 9.97 -3.45
C ILE A 138 -1.04 8.58 -4.08
N SER A 139 -2.15 8.32 -4.73
CA SER A 139 -2.42 7.04 -5.37
C SER A 139 -3.20 7.24 -6.65
N PRO A 140 -2.96 6.43 -7.70
CA PRO A 140 -3.84 6.39 -8.85
C PRO A 140 -5.25 6.04 -8.37
N SER A 141 -6.19 6.94 -8.62
CA SER A 141 -7.50 6.92 -7.98
C SER A 141 -8.29 5.65 -8.28
N MET A 142 -8.67 4.98 -7.21
CA MET A 142 -9.90 4.21 -7.18
C MET A 142 -10.82 4.84 -6.14
N LEU A 143 -11.56 5.84 -6.54
CA LEU A 143 -12.52 6.55 -5.69
C LEU A 143 -13.47 5.63 -4.93
N SER A 144 -13.76 4.43 -5.46
CA SER A 144 -14.61 3.44 -4.79
C SER A 144 -13.97 2.84 -3.54
N PHE A 145 -12.65 2.71 -3.49
CA PHE A 145 -11.93 2.14 -2.34
C PHE A 145 -12.00 3.09 -1.12
N TYR A 146 -12.06 4.40 -1.38
CA TYR A 146 -12.05 5.42 -0.32
C TYR A 146 -13.44 5.87 0.12
N LYS A 147 -14.51 5.51 -0.60
CA LYS A 147 -15.89 5.95 -0.31
C LYS A 147 -16.40 5.60 1.10
N ASN A 148 -15.87 4.56 1.70
CA ASN A 148 -16.29 4.08 3.02
C ASN A 148 -15.35 4.51 4.17
N ASN A 149 -14.34 5.31 3.90
CA ASN A 149 -13.39 5.78 4.89
C ASN A 149 -13.56 7.30 5.09
N PRO A 150 -13.49 7.82 6.32
CA PRO A 150 -13.57 9.25 6.61
C PRO A 150 -12.27 9.98 6.23
N ILE A 151 -11.90 9.91 4.95
CA ILE A 151 -10.68 10.51 4.40
C ILE A 151 -11.13 11.55 3.39
N GLU A 152 -10.62 12.77 3.52
CA GLU A 152 -10.80 13.81 2.52
C GLU A 152 -9.97 13.47 1.28
N THR A 153 -10.57 13.51 0.10
CA THR A 153 -9.92 13.18 -1.16
C THR A 153 -10.02 14.33 -2.14
N THR A 154 -8.91 14.61 -2.83
CA THR A 154 -8.84 15.61 -3.89
C THR A 154 -8.23 14.99 -5.15
N THR A 155 -8.83 15.24 -6.29
CA THR A 155 -8.26 14.81 -7.58
C THR A 155 -7.14 15.77 -7.96
N LEU A 156 -5.91 15.28 -8.05
CA LEU A 156 -4.75 16.08 -8.47
C LEU A 156 -4.67 16.22 -9.98
N SER A 157 -4.90 15.12 -10.72
CA SER A 157 -4.90 15.09 -12.18
C SER A 157 -5.85 14.02 -12.68
N LYS A 158 -6.19 14.07 -13.96
CA LYS A 158 -6.89 12.99 -14.67
C LYS A 158 -5.95 12.45 -15.73
N GLU A 159 -5.73 11.16 -15.72
CA GLU A 159 -4.95 10.47 -16.73
C GLU A 159 -5.85 9.71 -17.68
N ASN A 160 -5.54 9.81 -18.95
CA ASN A 160 -6.17 8.96 -19.94
C ASN A 160 -5.63 7.55 -19.80
N VAL A 161 -6.51 6.57 -19.83
CA VAL A 161 -6.17 5.16 -19.82
C VAL A 161 -6.57 4.50 -21.12
N SER A 162 -5.72 3.64 -21.62
CA SER A 162 -5.96 2.90 -22.87
C SER A 162 -5.98 1.40 -22.61
N LEU A 163 -6.85 0.72 -23.32
CA LEU A 163 -6.75 -0.71 -23.52
C LEU A 163 -5.62 -0.96 -24.53
N VAL A 164 -4.68 -1.82 -24.18
CA VAL A 164 -3.41 -2.02 -24.90
C VAL A 164 -3.22 -3.50 -25.23
N CYS A 165 -2.95 -3.79 -26.48
CA CYS A 165 -2.47 -5.10 -26.91
C CYS A 165 -1.52 -4.97 -28.11
N SER A 166 -0.86 -6.05 -28.55
CA SER A 166 -0.08 -6.00 -29.79
C SER A 166 -1.00 -5.84 -31.01
N LYS A 167 -0.50 -5.18 -32.05
CA LYS A 167 -1.20 -5.10 -33.34
C LYS A 167 -1.47 -6.48 -33.96
N GLU A 168 -0.58 -7.46 -33.70
CA GLU A 168 -0.76 -8.85 -34.15
C GLU A 168 -2.04 -9.49 -33.58
N LEU A 169 -2.37 -9.22 -32.32
CA LEU A 169 -3.62 -9.72 -31.73
C LEU A 169 -4.85 -9.14 -32.42
N ILE A 170 -4.83 -7.85 -32.74
CA ILE A 170 -5.91 -7.23 -33.50
C ILE A 170 -6.02 -7.82 -34.91
N HIS A 171 -4.91 -8.04 -35.60
CA HIS A 171 -4.90 -8.73 -36.89
C HIS A 171 -5.46 -10.15 -36.81
N LYS A 172 -5.13 -10.87 -35.76
CA LYS A 172 -5.57 -12.28 -35.56
C LYS A 172 -7.05 -12.38 -35.21
N TYR A 173 -7.54 -11.52 -34.32
CA TYR A 173 -8.88 -11.64 -33.75
C TYR A 173 -9.88 -10.62 -34.33
N HIS A 174 -9.40 -9.64 -35.09
CA HIS A 174 -10.14 -8.61 -35.81
C HIS A 174 -10.80 -7.53 -34.92
N THR A 175 -11.14 -7.83 -33.70
CA THR A 175 -11.76 -6.86 -32.78
C THR A 175 -11.20 -7.00 -31.36
N ILE A 176 -11.24 -5.91 -30.59
CA ILE A 176 -10.73 -5.88 -29.22
C ILE A 176 -11.55 -6.76 -28.28
N GLU A 177 -12.86 -6.89 -28.51
CA GLU A 177 -13.74 -7.76 -27.73
C GLU A 177 -13.30 -9.22 -27.84
N LYS A 178 -12.95 -9.67 -29.05
CA LYS A 178 -12.43 -11.03 -29.27
C LYS A 178 -11.05 -11.21 -28.65
N VAL A 179 -10.19 -10.20 -28.64
CA VAL A 179 -8.92 -10.23 -27.91
C VAL A 179 -9.18 -10.44 -26.43
N MET A 180 -10.04 -9.63 -25.80
CA MET A 180 -10.36 -9.76 -24.36
C MET A 180 -10.91 -11.15 -23.97
N GLN A 181 -11.66 -11.79 -24.84
CA GLN A 181 -12.19 -13.13 -24.61
C GLN A 181 -11.17 -14.24 -24.80
N SER A 182 -10.16 -14.00 -25.65
CA SER A 182 -9.24 -15.06 -26.12
C SER A 182 -7.94 -15.13 -25.35
N VAL A 183 -7.43 -13.97 -24.87
CA VAL A 183 -6.14 -13.88 -24.16
C VAL A 183 -6.30 -13.29 -22.76
N PRO A 184 -5.34 -13.51 -21.85
CA PRO A 184 -5.43 -13.02 -20.49
C PRO A 184 -5.27 -11.49 -20.40
N TYR A 185 -5.92 -10.91 -19.38
CA TYR A 185 -5.63 -9.58 -18.88
C TYR A 185 -4.34 -9.64 -18.06
N ILE A 186 -3.30 -8.92 -18.49
CA ILE A 186 -1.99 -8.88 -17.85
C ILE A 186 -1.93 -7.64 -16.96
N THR A 187 -1.67 -7.82 -15.67
CA THR A 187 -1.69 -6.72 -14.70
C THR A 187 -0.69 -6.91 -13.57
N LYS A 188 -0.25 -5.80 -12.97
CA LYS A 188 0.48 -5.79 -11.70
C LYS A 188 -0.44 -5.81 -10.48
N ALA A 189 -1.67 -5.36 -10.63
CA ALA A 189 -2.62 -5.30 -9.53
C ALA A 189 -3.08 -6.70 -9.13
N THR A 190 -3.02 -6.99 -7.83
CA THR A 190 -3.49 -8.25 -7.24
C THR A 190 -4.85 -8.09 -6.56
N ASP A 191 -5.37 -6.87 -6.46
CA ASP A 191 -6.65 -6.56 -5.81
C ASP A 191 -7.83 -7.03 -6.66
N GLN A 192 -8.65 -7.92 -6.09
CA GLN A 192 -9.85 -8.44 -6.75
C GLN A 192 -10.93 -7.37 -6.98
N ASN A 193 -11.04 -6.38 -6.08
CA ASN A 193 -12.00 -5.27 -6.25
C ASN A 193 -11.61 -4.41 -7.46
N TYR A 194 -10.31 -4.20 -7.66
CA TYR A 194 -9.81 -3.52 -8.86
C TYR A 194 -10.17 -4.26 -10.14
N HIS A 195 -9.96 -5.58 -10.14
CA HIS A 195 -10.32 -6.39 -11.32
C HIS A 195 -11.82 -6.36 -11.59
N GLN A 196 -12.65 -6.34 -10.55
CA GLN A 196 -14.10 -6.22 -10.73
C GLN A 196 -14.48 -4.88 -11.32
N LEU A 197 -13.88 -3.78 -10.84
CA LEU A 197 -14.09 -2.45 -11.43
C LEU A 197 -13.67 -2.40 -12.91
N CYS A 198 -12.49 -2.93 -13.24
CA CYS A 198 -12.05 -3.01 -14.63
C CYS A 198 -13.04 -3.80 -15.50
N LYS A 199 -13.57 -4.93 -14.99
CA LYS A 199 -14.58 -5.72 -15.69
C LYS A 199 -15.87 -4.93 -15.92
N ASP A 200 -16.34 -4.24 -14.89
CA ASP A 200 -17.59 -3.47 -14.96
C ASP A 200 -17.46 -2.32 -15.95
N GLU A 201 -16.33 -1.61 -15.97
CA GLU A 201 -16.08 -0.53 -16.93
C GLU A 201 -15.95 -1.06 -18.36
N LEU A 202 -15.17 -2.11 -18.59
CA LEU A 202 -15.07 -2.74 -19.91
C LEU A 202 -16.42 -3.27 -20.40
N TYR A 203 -17.23 -3.84 -19.50
CA TYR A 203 -18.57 -4.31 -19.87
C TYR A 203 -19.51 -3.17 -20.26
N LYS A 204 -19.40 -2.00 -19.65
CA LYS A 204 -20.19 -0.83 -20.06
C LYS A 204 -19.88 -0.41 -21.50
N ILE A 205 -18.60 -0.43 -21.87
CA ILE A 205 -18.12 0.04 -23.18
C ILE A 205 -18.35 -1.03 -24.26
N TYR A 206 -17.88 -2.27 -24.01
CA TYR A 206 -17.76 -3.33 -25.02
C TYR A 206 -18.81 -4.43 -24.92
N ARG A 207 -19.67 -4.41 -23.89
CA ARG A 207 -20.63 -5.48 -23.56
C ARG A 207 -19.97 -6.87 -23.38
N THR A 208 -18.66 -6.87 -23.13
CA THR A 208 -17.85 -8.04 -22.84
C THR A 208 -16.75 -7.69 -21.85
N THR A 209 -16.06 -8.69 -21.32
CA THR A 209 -14.97 -8.55 -20.37
C THR A 209 -14.03 -9.75 -20.43
N PHE A 210 -13.00 -9.75 -19.59
CA PHE A 210 -12.02 -10.83 -19.52
C PHE A 210 -12.33 -11.84 -18.42
N ASN A 211 -11.92 -13.09 -18.66
CA ASN A 211 -12.08 -14.20 -17.70
C ASN A 211 -10.75 -14.70 -17.13
N LYS A 212 -9.64 -14.42 -17.82
CA LYS A 212 -8.31 -14.88 -17.43
C LYS A 212 -7.47 -13.68 -17.02
N VAL A 213 -6.74 -13.79 -15.91
CA VAL A 213 -5.80 -12.78 -15.41
C VAL A 213 -4.43 -13.39 -15.28
N GLU A 214 -3.41 -12.71 -15.77
CA GLU A 214 -2.00 -13.03 -15.58
C GLU A 214 -1.33 -11.93 -14.76
N TYR A 215 -0.81 -12.30 -13.58
CA TYR A 215 -0.15 -11.38 -12.68
C TYR A 215 1.34 -11.27 -12.99
N VAL A 216 1.83 -10.05 -13.03
CA VAL A 216 3.25 -9.74 -13.15
C VAL A 216 3.67 -8.78 -12.05
N LYS A 217 4.91 -8.91 -11.57
CA LYS A 217 5.43 -8.01 -10.51
C LYS A 217 5.92 -6.68 -11.07
N GLU A 218 6.44 -6.68 -12.28
CA GLU A 218 7.21 -5.57 -12.83
C GLU A 218 6.61 -5.08 -14.14
N PHE A 219 6.59 -3.76 -14.33
CA PHE A 219 6.10 -3.13 -15.55
C PHE A 219 6.86 -3.56 -16.83
N PRO A 220 8.21 -3.67 -16.84
CA PRO A 220 8.92 -4.16 -18.00
C PRO A 220 8.48 -5.56 -18.45
N LYS A 221 8.17 -6.46 -17.51
CA LYS A 221 7.64 -7.79 -17.80
C LYS A 221 6.24 -7.72 -18.41
N GLN A 222 5.39 -6.82 -17.91
CA GLN A 222 4.05 -6.59 -18.46
C GLN A 222 4.16 -6.16 -19.94
N LEU A 223 5.00 -5.15 -20.24
CA LEU A 223 5.23 -4.70 -21.61
C LEU A 223 5.82 -5.79 -22.52
N LEU A 224 6.73 -6.61 -22.00
CA LEU A 224 7.28 -7.73 -22.74
C LEU A 224 6.20 -8.73 -23.16
N LEU A 225 5.31 -9.10 -22.25
CA LEU A 225 4.22 -10.05 -22.54
C LEU A 225 3.22 -9.46 -23.54
N LEU A 226 2.92 -8.17 -23.46
CA LEU A 226 2.09 -7.48 -24.44
C LEU A 226 2.74 -7.51 -25.83
N ASN A 227 4.04 -7.21 -25.90
CA ASN A 227 4.81 -7.23 -27.15
C ASN A 227 4.89 -8.64 -27.77
N LEU A 228 4.92 -9.69 -26.94
CA LEU A 228 4.90 -11.09 -27.37
C LEU A 228 3.47 -11.60 -27.69
N SER A 229 2.48 -10.73 -27.81
CA SER A 229 1.09 -11.08 -28.15
C SER A 229 0.46 -12.06 -27.15
N ARG A 230 0.87 -12.03 -25.87
CA ARG A 230 0.40 -12.99 -24.86
C ARG A 230 -0.80 -12.53 -24.08
N GLY A 231 -1.24 -11.27 -24.23
CA GLY A 231 -2.39 -10.74 -23.55
C GLY A 231 -2.66 -9.28 -23.88
N PHE A 232 -3.54 -8.68 -23.09
CA PHE A 232 -3.85 -7.25 -23.16
C PHE A 232 -3.78 -6.64 -21.74
N SER A 233 -3.70 -5.32 -21.67
CA SER A 233 -3.67 -4.56 -20.41
C SER A 233 -4.53 -3.30 -20.50
N ILE A 234 -4.81 -2.71 -19.35
CA ILE A 234 -5.26 -1.33 -19.21
C ILE A 234 -4.09 -0.55 -18.62
N LEU A 235 -3.59 0.45 -19.33
CA LEU A 235 -2.41 1.23 -18.95
C LEU A 235 -2.66 2.71 -19.16
N PRO A 236 -1.97 3.60 -18.39
CA PRO A 236 -1.93 5.02 -18.72
C PRO A 236 -1.46 5.22 -20.17
N THR A 237 -2.19 6.01 -20.93
CA THR A 237 -1.91 6.20 -22.37
C THR A 237 -0.49 6.69 -22.62
N LYS A 238 -0.01 7.63 -21.81
CA LYS A 238 1.35 8.19 -21.90
C LYS A 238 2.48 7.16 -21.79
N GLU A 239 2.24 6.02 -21.10
CA GLU A 239 3.25 4.95 -20.94
C GLU A 239 3.47 4.15 -22.22
N VAL A 240 2.54 4.23 -23.16
CA VAL A 240 2.49 3.36 -24.33
C VAL A 240 2.26 4.09 -25.66
N GLU A 241 1.86 5.37 -25.66
CA GLU A 241 1.53 6.14 -26.86
C GLU A 241 2.66 6.26 -27.89
N ASN A 242 3.92 6.24 -27.43
CA ASN A 242 5.12 6.31 -28.30
C ASN A 242 5.64 4.93 -28.73
N ARG A 243 4.81 3.87 -28.63
CA ARG A 243 5.19 2.50 -28.95
C ARG A 243 4.40 1.95 -30.12
N ASP A 244 4.91 2.11 -31.32
CA ASP A 244 4.23 1.78 -32.59
C ASP A 244 3.76 0.32 -32.70
N GLN A 245 4.33 -0.61 -31.93
CA GLN A 245 3.95 -2.03 -31.97
C GLN A 245 2.61 -2.31 -31.29
N PHE A 246 2.08 -1.39 -30.48
CA PHE A 246 0.83 -1.59 -29.77
C PHE A 246 -0.36 -0.99 -30.53
N TYR A 247 -1.49 -1.65 -30.34
CA TYR A 247 -2.81 -1.10 -30.57
C TYR A 247 -3.29 -0.47 -29.28
N LEU A 248 -3.77 0.75 -29.36
CA LEU A 248 -4.25 1.53 -28.24
C LEU A 248 -5.69 1.96 -28.50
N GLU A 249 -6.55 1.74 -27.53
CA GLU A 249 -7.93 2.22 -27.55
C GLU A 249 -8.23 2.97 -26.26
N ASP A 250 -8.49 4.28 -26.38
CA ASP A 250 -8.79 5.16 -25.24
C ASP A 250 -10.14 4.78 -24.60
N ILE A 251 -10.12 4.45 -23.32
CA ILE A 251 -11.28 4.06 -22.53
C ILE A 251 -11.59 5.06 -21.40
N SER A 252 -11.03 6.26 -21.47
CA SER A 252 -11.15 7.32 -20.44
C SER A 252 -12.48 8.09 -20.49
N LYS A 253 -13.43 7.72 -21.33
CA LYS A 253 -14.69 8.44 -21.60
C LYS A 253 -15.77 8.19 -20.55
#